data_9bbbd0fafe80dc2730a93bad737409fc
#
_entry.id   9bbbd0fafe80dc2730a93bad737409fc
#
_cell.length_a   1.000
_cell.length_b   1.000
_cell.length_c   1.000
_cell.angle_alpha   90.00
_cell.angle_beta   90.00
_cell.angle_gamma   90.00
#
_symmetry.space_group_name_H-M   'P 1'
#
loop_
_entity.id
_entity.type
_entity.pdbx_description
1 polymer ?
#
loop_
_entity_poly.entity_id
_entity_poly.type
_entity_poly.pdbx_seq_one_letter_code
_entity_poly.pdbx_strand_id
1 'polypeptide(L)'
;MPNLGTEFIAPAYDTTQVLYGVGYLFTAPFGTATPSLDNQGDATQWATSGWSYNGATDQGVQNSFTPNMSLIQIEETPIPVASLVSTATFQITTTMAQETLEVINLAYGGGGTITTFTSGAAQPAMRTLKLSTNFALLACAILGVNNLGFPRIYIVPKIQSAGTVTTNFRRAANARLYPVTL
;
A
#
# COMPACT_ATOMS: atom_id res chain seq x y z
N MET A 1 -52.53 19.73 -15.36
CA MET A 1 -51.12 19.52 -15.55
C MET A 1 -50.55 18.93 -14.25
N PRO A 2 -49.96 17.74 -14.26
CA PRO A 2 -49.39 17.17 -13.04
C PRO A 2 -48.16 18.00 -12.66
N ASN A 3 -48.13 18.38 -11.41
CA ASN A 3 -47.07 19.17 -10.78
C ASN A 3 -45.79 18.32 -10.71
N LEU A 4 -44.84 18.56 -11.60
CA LEU A 4 -43.50 17.95 -11.62
C LEU A 4 -42.56 18.68 -10.63
N GLY A 5 -43.03 18.86 -9.43
CA GLY A 5 -42.30 19.61 -8.41
C GLY A 5 -41.88 18.77 -7.20
N THR A 6 -41.36 17.58 -7.41
CA THR A 6 -40.47 16.99 -6.40
C THR A 6 -39.07 17.38 -6.80
N GLU A 7 -38.62 18.50 -6.26
CA GLU A 7 -37.20 18.87 -6.30
C GLU A 7 -36.40 17.68 -5.77
N PHE A 8 -35.55 17.13 -6.59
CA PHE A 8 -34.62 16.05 -6.15
C PHE A 8 -33.68 16.67 -5.13
N ILE A 9 -33.98 16.49 -3.87
CA ILE A 9 -33.06 16.85 -2.78
C ILE A 9 -32.01 15.78 -2.78
N ALA A 10 -30.82 16.12 -3.27
CA ALA A 10 -29.67 15.22 -3.17
C ALA A 10 -29.45 14.88 -1.69
N PRO A 11 -29.26 13.60 -1.36
CA PRO A 11 -28.95 13.22 0.02
C PRO A 11 -27.70 13.98 0.49
N ALA A 12 -27.78 14.58 1.66
CA ALA A 12 -26.65 15.24 2.27
C ALA A 12 -25.55 14.19 2.50
N TYR A 13 -24.40 14.38 1.85
CA TYR A 13 -23.25 13.52 2.12
C TYR A 13 -22.56 14.01 3.40
N ASP A 14 -22.12 13.03 4.18
CA ASP A 14 -21.38 13.27 5.41
C ASP A 14 -19.92 13.59 5.08
N THR A 15 -19.55 14.86 5.27
CA THR A 15 -18.16 15.32 5.02
C THR A 15 -17.14 14.63 5.93
N THR A 16 -17.58 14.07 7.06
CA THR A 16 -16.70 13.31 7.96
C THR A 16 -16.30 11.95 7.37
N GLN A 17 -17.03 11.46 6.38
CA GLN A 17 -16.77 10.22 5.67
C GLN A 17 -15.79 10.40 4.50
N VAL A 18 -15.51 11.64 4.12
CA VAL A 18 -14.60 11.91 3.01
C VAL A 18 -13.15 11.91 3.52
N LEU A 19 -12.32 11.05 2.96
CA LEU A 19 -10.89 11.00 3.23
C LEU A 19 -10.17 12.03 2.37
N TYR A 20 -9.49 12.96 3.04
CA TYR A 20 -8.58 13.90 2.40
C TYR A 20 -7.18 13.63 2.93
N GLY A 21 -6.20 13.60 2.06
CA GLY A 21 -4.81 13.58 2.47
C GLY A 21 -4.03 12.37 2.03
N VAL A 22 -2.83 12.30 2.56
CA VAL A 22 -1.81 11.32 2.19
C VAL A 22 -2.10 9.98 2.85
N GLY A 23 -2.03 8.89 2.09
CA GLY A 23 -2.01 7.55 2.65
C GLY A 23 -0.60 7.20 3.14
N TYR A 24 -0.46 6.83 4.40
CA TYR A 24 0.80 6.33 4.95
C TYR A 24 0.87 4.82 4.77
N LEU A 25 1.96 4.34 4.17
CA LEU A 25 2.18 2.91 3.93
C LEU A 25 3.03 2.32 5.06
N PHE A 26 2.50 1.29 5.70
CA PHE A 26 3.21 0.48 6.68
C PHE A 26 3.34 -0.95 6.17
N THR A 27 4.44 -1.59 6.49
CA THR A 27 4.64 -3.02 6.23
C THR A 27 5.15 -3.73 7.48
N ALA A 28 4.82 -5.01 7.57
CA ALA A 28 5.29 -5.90 8.62
C ALA A 28 5.56 -7.30 8.03
N PRO A 29 6.33 -8.15 8.71
CA PRO A 29 6.42 -9.56 8.35
C PRO A 29 5.03 -10.22 8.37
N PHE A 30 4.82 -11.18 7.47
CA PHE A 30 3.57 -11.95 7.44
C PHE A 30 3.34 -12.63 8.79
N GLY A 31 2.10 -12.54 9.29
CA GLY A 31 1.72 -13.08 10.59
C GLY A 31 1.89 -12.11 11.76
N THR A 32 2.38 -10.89 11.52
CA THR A 32 2.39 -9.84 12.53
C THR A 32 0.96 -9.47 12.94
N ALA A 33 0.71 -9.36 14.24
CA ALA A 33 -0.58 -8.98 14.76
C ALA A 33 -1.00 -7.59 14.26
N THR A 34 -2.30 -7.43 14.00
CA THR A 34 -2.88 -6.14 13.67
C THR A 34 -2.66 -5.17 14.83
N PRO A 35 -2.26 -3.91 14.56
CA PRO A 35 -2.14 -2.90 15.61
C PRO A 35 -3.45 -2.72 16.38
N SER A 36 -3.36 -2.44 17.68
CA SER A 36 -4.54 -2.20 18.51
C SER A 36 -5.33 -0.99 17.98
N LEU A 37 -6.66 -1.07 18.11
CA LEU A 37 -7.57 0.01 17.73
C LEU A 37 -7.29 1.30 18.54
N ASP A 38 -6.79 1.17 19.75
CA ASP A 38 -6.46 2.30 20.61
C ASP A 38 -5.25 3.10 20.11
N ASN A 39 -4.44 2.50 19.24
CA ASN A 39 -3.19 3.07 18.72
C ASN A 39 -3.26 3.43 17.23
N GLN A 40 -4.44 3.51 16.66
CA GLN A 40 -4.66 3.65 15.21
C GLN A 40 -4.06 4.91 14.58
N GLY A 41 -3.79 5.95 15.35
CA GLY A 41 -3.19 7.19 14.86
C GLY A 41 -1.71 7.38 15.22
N ASP A 42 -1.12 6.47 16.00
CA ASP A 42 0.24 6.62 16.53
C ASP A 42 1.23 5.70 15.81
N ALA A 43 2.00 6.28 14.87
CA ALA A 43 3.02 5.55 14.12
C ALA A 43 4.14 4.99 15.01
N THR A 44 4.41 5.58 16.18
CA THR A 44 5.41 5.07 17.14
C THR A 44 4.95 3.78 17.79
N GLN A 45 3.67 3.68 18.11
CA GLN A 45 3.08 2.46 18.64
C GLN A 45 3.01 1.34 17.61
N TRP A 46 2.85 1.67 16.35
CA TRP A 46 2.92 0.70 15.26
C TRP A 46 4.31 0.07 15.17
N ALA A 47 5.36 0.88 15.33
CA ALA A 47 6.74 0.38 15.34
C ALA A 47 7.00 -0.62 16.47
N THR A 48 6.45 -0.39 17.67
CA THR A 48 6.56 -1.36 18.80
C THR A 48 5.82 -2.66 18.54
N SER A 49 4.80 -2.63 17.69
CA SER A 49 4.04 -3.82 17.27
C SER A 49 4.64 -4.54 16.06
N GLY A 50 5.83 -4.16 15.62
CA GLY A 50 6.54 -4.79 14.49
C GLY A 50 6.14 -4.26 13.11
N TRP A 51 5.38 -3.17 13.04
CA TRP A 51 5.04 -2.49 11.80
C TRP A 51 6.04 -1.37 11.51
N SER A 52 6.53 -1.30 10.31
CA SER A 52 7.48 -0.29 9.86
C SER A 52 6.82 0.68 8.90
N TYR A 53 6.98 1.97 9.15
CA TYR A 53 6.62 3.02 8.21
C TYR A 53 7.62 3.06 7.06
N ASN A 54 7.13 3.01 5.82
CA ASN A 54 7.99 2.92 4.64
C ASN A 54 8.45 4.28 4.08
N GLY A 55 8.10 5.37 4.74
CA GLY A 55 8.54 6.71 4.32
C GLY A 55 7.54 7.45 3.45
N ALA A 56 7.96 8.62 2.96
CA ALA A 56 7.13 9.50 2.15
C ALA A 56 6.90 8.95 0.74
N THR A 57 5.68 9.10 0.25
CA THR A 57 5.29 8.79 -1.13
C THR A 57 5.21 10.06 -1.96
N ASP A 58 5.48 9.96 -3.27
CA ASP A 58 5.39 11.08 -4.20
C ASP A 58 3.92 11.41 -4.55
N GLN A 59 3.14 10.40 -4.92
CA GLN A 59 1.75 10.55 -5.37
C GLN A 59 0.73 9.84 -4.47
N GLY A 60 1.13 9.49 -3.25
CA GLY A 60 0.30 8.72 -2.33
C GLY A 60 0.28 7.21 -2.65
N VAL A 61 -0.69 6.51 -2.07
CA VAL A 61 -0.86 5.06 -2.21
C VAL A 61 -2.15 4.79 -2.96
N GLN A 62 -2.05 4.03 -4.04
CA GLN A 62 -3.18 3.58 -4.83
C GLN A 62 -3.44 2.10 -4.56
N ASN A 63 -4.69 1.73 -4.33
CA ASN A 63 -5.12 0.34 -4.27
C ASN A 63 -6.10 0.04 -5.40
N SER A 64 -5.99 -1.13 -5.98
CA SER A 64 -6.90 -1.63 -7.00
C SER A 64 -7.33 -3.05 -6.68
N PHE A 65 -8.59 -3.34 -6.97
CA PHE A 65 -9.18 -4.67 -6.84
C PHE A 65 -9.79 -5.06 -8.19
N THR A 66 -9.31 -6.12 -8.79
CA THR A 66 -9.75 -6.58 -10.10
C THR A 66 -10.29 -8.00 -9.98
N PRO A 67 -11.62 -8.18 -9.92
CA PRO A 67 -12.23 -9.49 -10.00
C PRO A 67 -12.25 -9.97 -11.47
N ASN A 68 -11.90 -11.23 -11.70
CA ASN A 68 -12.06 -11.89 -12.97
C ASN A 68 -13.29 -12.79 -12.92
N MET A 69 -14.27 -12.51 -13.78
CA MET A 69 -15.56 -13.20 -13.78
C MET A 69 -15.67 -14.12 -14.99
N SER A 70 -16.05 -15.37 -14.75
CA SER A 70 -16.46 -16.31 -15.79
C SER A 70 -17.97 -16.34 -15.88
N LEU A 71 -18.49 -16.16 -17.08
CA LEU A 71 -19.94 -16.24 -17.36
C LEU A 71 -20.31 -17.69 -17.66
N ILE A 72 -21.37 -18.15 -17.02
CA ILE A 72 -21.95 -19.47 -17.29
C ILE A 72 -23.08 -19.29 -18.32
N GLN A 73 -22.89 -19.88 -19.48
CA GLN A 73 -23.89 -19.91 -20.56
C GLN A 73 -24.47 -21.30 -20.70
N ILE A 74 -25.74 -21.37 -21.03
CA ILE A 74 -26.44 -22.60 -21.43
C ILE A 74 -26.95 -22.43 -22.85
N GLU A 75 -27.07 -23.54 -23.59
CA GLU A 75 -27.42 -23.53 -25.02
C GLU A 75 -28.83 -22.97 -25.28
N GLU A 76 -29.74 -23.12 -24.31
CA GLU A 76 -31.14 -22.72 -24.49
C GLU A 76 -31.36 -21.20 -24.39
N THR A 77 -30.35 -20.43 -23.86
CA THR A 77 -30.47 -18.97 -23.74
C THR A 77 -29.22 -18.26 -24.23
N PRO A 78 -29.34 -17.21 -25.07
CA PRO A 78 -28.20 -16.40 -25.50
C PRO A 78 -27.65 -15.48 -24.40
N ILE A 79 -28.32 -15.42 -23.26
CA ILE A 79 -27.94 -14.56 -22.12
C ILE A 79 -27.30 -15.46 -21.07
N PRO A 80 -26.13 -15.04 -20.49
CA PRO A 80 -25.53 -15.79 -19.39
C PRO A 80 -26.49 -15.93 -18.22
N VAL A 81 -26.65 -17.13 -17.69
CA VAL A 81 -27.57 -17.43 -16.58
C VAL A 81 -26.94 -17.20 -15.21
N ALA A 82 -25.60 -17.19 -15.14
CA ALA A 82 -24.89 -16.95 -13.92
C ALA A 82 -23.49 -16.38 -14.20
N SER A 83 -22.89 -15.78 -13.20
CA SER A 83 -21.48 -15.37 -13.20
C SER A 83 -20.77 -15.94 -11.98
N LEU A 84 -19.55 -16.42 -12.17
CA LEU A 84 -18.68 -16.92 -11.11
C LEU A 84 -17.39 -16.11 -11.10
N VAL A 85 -16.98 -15.64 -9.92
CA VAL A 85 -15.66 -15.03 -9.73
C VAL A 85 -14.62 -16.15 -9.75
N SER A 86 -13.80 -16.21 -10.80
CA SER A 86 -12.76 -17.23 -10.94
C SER A 86 -11.50 -16.89 -10.17
N THR A 87 -11.10 -15.63 -10.21
CA THR A 87 -9.95 -15.10 -9.51
C THR A 87 -10.20 -13.64 -9.13
N ALA A 88 -9.50 -13.16 -8.11
CA ALA A 88 -9.49 -11.73 -7.78
C ALA A 88 -8.06 -11.30 -7.47
N THR A 89 -7.64 -10.19 -8.03
CA THR A 89 -6.33 -9.60 -7.78
C THR A 89 -6.50 -8.32 -6.99
N PHE A 90 -5.82 -8.22 -5.86
CA PHE A 90 -5.67 -6.99 -5.10
C PHE A 90 -4.24 -6.49 -5.28
N GLN A 91 -4.07 -5.21 -5.61
CA GLN A 91 -2.77 -4.63 -5.89
C GLN A 91 -2.67 -3.26 -5.21
N ILE A 92 -1.53 -3.00 -4.59
CA ILE A 92 -1.16 -1.72 -4.02
C ILE A 92 0.01 -1.17 -4.82
N THR A 93 -0.14 0.03 -5.35
CA THR A 93 0.92 0.72 -6.08
C THR A 93 1.22 2.06 -5.43
N THR A 94 2.49 2.37 -5.32
CA THR A 94 2.96 3.66 -4.82
C THR A 94 4.34 3.98 -5.39
N THR A 95 4.70 5.24 -5.37
CA THR A 95 6.04 5.69 -5.70
C THR A 95 6.64 6.33 -4.46
N MET A 96 7.72 5.73 -3.96
CA MET A 96 8.41 6.20 -2.76
C MET A 96 9.36 7.32 -3.12
N ALA A 97 9.25 8.45 -2.43
CA ALA A 97 10.12 9.61 -2.59
C ALA A 97 11.33 9.60 -1.64
N GLN A 98 11.29 8.77 -0.62
CA GLN A 98 12.35 8.64 0.36
C GLN A 98 13.29 7.47 0.00
N GLU A 99 14.59 7.78 -0.12
CA GLU A 99 15.63 6.79 -0.41
C GLU A 99 16.23 6.25 0.90
N THR A 100 15.66 5.16 1.41
CA THR A 100 16.22 4.38 2.51
C THR A 100 16.49 2.95 2.06
N LEU A 101 17.42 2.24 2.73
CA LEU A 101 17.71 0.85 2.36
C LEU A 101 16.49 -0.06 2.58
N GLU A 102 15.63 0.30 3.52
CA GLU A 102 14.37 -0.39 3.79
C GLU A 102 13.40 -0.24 2.62
N VAL A 103 13.24 0.97 2.09
CA VAL A 103 12.40 1.26 0.91
C VAL A 103 12.95 0.54 -0.32
N ILE A 104 14.25 0.60 -0.54
CA ILE A 104 14.90 -0.10 -1.64
C ILE A 104 14.68 -1.61 -1.51
N ASN A 105 14.88 -2.16 -0.32
CA ASN A 105 14.63 -3.58 -0.06
C ASN A 105 13.16 -3.96 -0.34
N LEU A 106 12.22 -3.16 0.13
CA LEU A 106 10.78 -3.37 -0.13
C LEU A 106 10.49 -3.38 -1.64
N ALA A 107 11.00 -2.40 -2.38
CA ALA A 107 10.82 -2.32 -3.82
C ALA A 107 11.35 -3.58 -4.53
N TYR A 108 12.51 -4.08 -4.12
CA TYR A 108 13.13 -5.30 -4.67
C TYR A 108 12.63 -6.61 -4.05
N GLY A 109 11.46 -6.63 -3.43
CA GLY A 109 10.82 -7.85 -2.96
C GLY A 109 10.91 -8.12 -1.46
N GLY A 110 11.54 -7.26 -0.68
CA GLY A 110 11.58 -7.32 0.78
C GLY A 110 12.45 -8.44 1.38
N GLY A 111 13.02 -9.32 0.56
CA GLY A 111 13.78 -10.47 1.02
C GLY A 111 15.28 -10.21 1.24
N GLY A 112 15.76 -9.00 1.01
CA GLY A 112 17.17 -8.63 1.18
C GLY A 112 17.57 -8.48 2.65
N THR A 113 18.87 -8.50 2.89
CA THR A 113 19.45 -8.35 4.23
C THR A 113 20.16 -7.00 4.35
N ILE A 114 19.78 -6.22 5.36
CA ILE A 114 20.43 -4.96 5.70
C ILE A 114 21.42 -5.21 6.83
N THR A 115 22.69 -4.88 6.60
CA THR A 115 23.74 -4.97 7.61
C THR A 115 24.24 -3.57 7.95
N THR A 116 24.36 -3.29 9.23
CA THR A 116 24.90 -2.03 9.73
C THR A 116 26.27 -2.27 10.31
N PHE A 117 27.27 -1.52 9.85
CA PHE A 117 28.61 -1.50 10.39
C PHE A 117 28.74 -0.24 11.25
N THR A 118 29.07 -0.42 12.51
CA THR A 118 29.35 0.72 13.42
C THR A 118 30.69 1.35 13.04
N SER A 119 30.78 2.68 13.23
CA SER A 119 32.05 3.39 13.00
C SER A 119 33.14 2.88 13.94
N GLY A 120 34.31 2.55 13.37
CA GLY A 120 35.54 2.30 14.09
C GLY A 120 36.54 3.45 13.88
N ALA A 121 37.71 3.39 14.55
CA ALA A 121 38.73 4.44 14.48
C ALA A 121 39.23 4.72 13.04
N ALA A 122 39.02 3.79 12.09
CA ALA A 122 39.47 3.90 10.70
C ALA A 122 38.36 3.87 9.66
N GLN A 123 37.07 3.69 10.04
CA GLN A 123 35.97 3.58 9.09
C GLN A 123 34.72 4.31 9.56
N PRO A 124 34.03 5.04 8.66
CA PRO A 124 32.74 5.64 8.97
C PRO A 124 31.65 4.55 9.15
N ALA A 125 30.59 4.90 9.88
CA ALA A 125 29.40 4.05 9.94
C ALA A 125 28.85 3.82 8.52
N MET A 126 28.59 2.57 8.19
CA MET A 126 28.09 2.19 6.87
C MET A 126 26.94 1.19 6.99
N ARG A 127 25.94 1.32 6.13
CA ARG A 127 24.86 0.35 5.98
C ARG A 127 24.91 -0.24 4.57
N THR A 128 24.74 -1.53 4.48
CA THR A 128 24.72 -2.25 3.20
C THR A 128 23.42 -3.01 3.06
N LEU A 129 22.90 -3.07 1.85
CA LEU A 129 21.77 -3.90 1.48
C LEU A 129 22.27 -5.00 0.51
N LYS A 130 22.14 -6.25 0.91
CA LYS A 130 22.31 -7.40 0.03
C LYS A 130 20.96 -7.81 -0.49
N LEU A 131 20.72 -7.60 -1.79
CA LEU A 131 19.48 -8.00 -2.44
C LEU A 131 19.39 -9.54 -2.50
N SER A 132 18.17 -10.04 -2.44
CA SER A 132 17.86 -11.47 -2.54
C SER A 132 16.89 -11.71 -3.68
N THR A 133 16.93 -12.88 -4.27
CA THR A 133 15.92 -13.38 -5.21
C THR A 133 14.70 -13.98 -4.52
N ASN A 134 14.76 -14.13 -3.20
CA ASN A 134 13.61 -14.56 -2.41
C ASN A 134 12.72 -13.35 -2.08
N PHE A 135 11.48 -13.46 -2.46
CA PHE A 135 10.47 -12.46 -2.13
C PHE A 135 9.90 -12.72 -0.75
N ALA A 136 9.91 -11.70 0.11
CA ALA A 136 9.32 -11.82 1.43
C ALA A 136 7.79 -11.80 1.34
N LEU A 137 7.14 -12.62 2.17
CA LEU A 137 5.73 -12.46 2.46
C LEU A 137 5.57 -11.40 3.54
N LEU A 138 4.78 -10.39 3.25
CA LEU A 138 4.57 -9.25 4.10
C LEU A 138 3.08 -9.09 4.44
N ALA A 139 2.79 -8.37 5.51
CA ALA A 139 1.53 -7.73 5.75
C ALA A 139 1.67 -6.23 5.44
N CYS A 140 0.62 -5.63 4.94
CA CYS A 140 0.60 -4.22 4.57
C CYS A 140 -0.58 -3.52 5.23
N ALA A 141 -0.39 -2.28 5.66
CA ALA A 141 -1.44 -1.41 6.13
C ALA A 141 -1.32 -0.02 5.50
N ILE A 142 -2.45 0.53 5.10
CA ILE A 142 -2.55 1.89 4.59
C ILE A 142 -3.35 2.69 5.61
N LEU A 143 -2.73 3.71 6.17
CA LEU A 143 -3.35 4.64 7.10
C LEU A 143 -3.67 5.94 6.37
N GLY A 144 -4.94 6.26 6.24
CA GLY A 144 -5.41 7.57 5.79
C GLY A 144 -6.06 8.33 6.96
N VAL A 145 -5.90 9.64 6.97
CA VAL A 145 -6.51 10.50 7.98
C VAL A 145 -7.42 11.50 7.26
N ASN A 146 -8.65 11.66 7.75
CA ASN A 146 -9.54 12.66 7.19
C ASN A 146 -9.20 14.07 7.71
N ASN A 147 -9.89 15.09 7.16
CA ASN A 147 -9.69 16.49 7.55
C ASN A 147 -10.03 16.80 9.03
N LEU A 148 -10.77 15.93 9.70
CA LEU A 148 -11.12 16.04 11.12
C LEU A 148 -10.19 15.22 12.03
N GLY A 149 -9.15 14.57 11.47
CA GLY A 149 -8.18 13.76 12.22
C GLY A 149 -8.62 12.33 12.50
N PHE A 150 -9.77 11.86 11.98
CA PHE A 150 -10.18 10.46 12.17
C PHE A 150 -9.40 9.53 11.24
N PRO A 151 -8.69 8.53 11.79
CA PRO A 151 -7.93 7.57 11.00
C PRO A 151 -8.84 6.55 10.30
N ARG A 152 -8.42 6.14 9.11
CA ARG A 152 -8.97 5.01 8.36
C ARG A 152 -7.83 4.08 8.01
N ILE A 153 -7.97 2.81 8.32
CA ILE A 153 -6.92 1.82 8.13
C ILE A 153 -7.44 0.71 7.23
N TYR A 154 -6.68 0.44 6.17
CA TYR A 154 -6.85 -0.73 5.32
C TYR A 154 -5.72 -1.70 5.60
N ILE A 155 -6.03 -2.94 5.97
CA ILE A 155 -5.05 -3.96 6.29
C ILE A 155 -5.16 -5.10 5.29
N VAL A 156 -4.02 -5.42 4.67
CA VAL A 156 -3.86 -6.59 3.81
C VAL A 156 -2.93 -7.55 4.53
N PRO A 157 -3.45 -8.66 5.06
CA PRO A 157 -2.68 -9.53 5.95
C PRO A 157 -1.58 -10.33 5.23
N LYS A 158 -1.69 -10.49 3.92
CA LYS A 158 -0.72 -11.23 3.12
C LYS A 158 -0.55 -10.56 1.76
N ILE A 159 0.66 -10.13 1.48
CA ILE A 159 1.03 -9.43 0.25
C ILE A 159 2.47 -9.79 -0.11
N GLN A 160 2.81 -9.67 -1.38
CA GLN A 160 4.15 -9.91 -1.87
C GLN A 160 4.47 -8.88 -2.96
N SER A 161 5.67 -8.33 -2.95
CA SER A 161 6.11 -7.42 -4.02
C SER A 161 6.15 -8.16 -5.35
N ALA A 162 5.57 -7.57 -6.39
CA ALA A 162 5.43 -8.18 -7.71
C ALA A 162 5.84 -7.24 -8.86
N GLY A 163 6.29 -6.02 -8.56
CA GLY A 163 6.58 -5.01 -9.56
C GLY A 163 7.97 -5.09 -10.14
N THR A 164 8.12 -4.57 -11.36
CA THR A 164 9.43 -4.30 -11.95
C THR A 164 9.97 -2.98 -11.41
N VAL A 165 11.18 -3.01 -10.86
CA VAL A 165 11.85 -1.83 -10.33
C VAL A 165 12.97 -1.41 -11.27
N THR A 166 12.92 -0.19 -11.75
CA THR A 166 13.99 0.41 -12.54
C THR A 166 14.54 1.62 -11.78
N THR A 167 15.80 1.57 -11.40
CA THR A 167 16.49 2.68 -10.76
C THR A 167 17.54 3.27 -11.67
N ASN A 168 17.54 4.58 -11.82
CA ASN A 168 18.53 5.29 -12.63
C ASN A 168 19.47 6.09 -11.73
N PHE A 169 20.74 5.73 -11.71
CA PHE A 169 21.79 6.49 -11.04
C PHE A 169 22.26 7.62 -11.98
N ARG A 170 21.62 8.78 -11.93
CA ARG A 170 21.96 9.95 -12.74
C ARG A 170 22.42 11.08 -11.84
N ARG A 171 23.35 11.89 -12.35
CA ARG A 171 23.73 13.17 -11.75
C ARG A 171 22.71 14.24 -12.17
N ALA A 172 21.48 14.11 -11.70
CA ALA A 172 20.40 15.05 -12.00
C ALA A 172 19.84 15.63 -10.68
N ALA A 173 19.29 16.83 -10.76
CA ALA A 173 18.68 17.51 -9.61
C ALA A 173 17.33 16.91 -9.17
N ASN A 174 16.82 15.92 -9.88
CA ASN A 174 15.54 15.29 -9.59
C ASN A 174 15.70 14.20 -8.53
N ALA A 175 14.75 14.15 -7.60
CA ALA A 175 14.66 13.09 -6.61
C ALA A 175 14.57 11.70 -7.30
N ARG A 176 15.24 10.71 -6.72
CA ARG A 176 15.07 9.30 -7.14
C ARG A 176 13.77 8.79 -6.60
N LEU A 177 12.97 8.21 -7.46
CA LEU A 177 11.69 7.64 -7.11
C LEU A 177 11.76 6.11 -7.24
N TYR A 178 11.24 5.40 -6.25
CA TYR A 178 11.21 3.94 -6.22
C TYR A 178 9.76 3.47 -6.37
N PRO A 179 9.37 2.92 -7.54
CA PRO A 179 8.06 2.32 -7.70
C PRO A 179 7.98 1.05 -6.86
N VAL A 180 6.92 0.93 -6.08
CA VAL A 180 6.61 -0.25 -5.27
C VAL A 180 5.25 -0.77 -5.71
N THR A 181 5.20 -2.06 -6.08
CA THR A 181 3.97 -2.78 -6.40
C THR A 181 3.89 -4.00 -5.49
N LEU A 182 2.82 -4.09 -4.74
CA LEU A 182 2.57 -5.12 -3.76
C LEU A 182 1.26 -5.85 -4.07
#